data_c12a355fbed1fd7e9d42d8ca04c89258
#
_entry.id   c12a355fbed1fd7e9d42d8ca04c89258
#
_cell.length_a   1.000
_cell.length_b   1.000
_cell.length_c   1.000
_cell.angle_alpha   90.00
_cell.angle_beta   90.00
_cell.angle_gamma   90.00
#
_symmetry.space_group_name_H-M   'P 1'
#
loop_
_entity.id
_entity.type
_entity.pdbx_description
1 polymer ?
#
loop_
_entity_poly.entity_id
_entity_poly.type
_entity_poly.pdbx_seq_one_letter_code
_entity_poly.pdbx_strand_id
1 'polypeptide(L)'
;AGLWEEKFYDSMVSLDFLPNSPTLMNAGRELQQLAACFVLPIDDSLDSIFDMLKLTAKIHQSGGGTGFSFSRLRPRGDRVKTTGGVSSGPVSFLEVYDAATEHIKQGSFRRGANMGILDVTHPDIEEFIRSKTESGITNFNISVGVTEEWMDAAARSEPYDLINPRTDKPVGQLNAGEVLGAIAEAAWTNGDPGIVFLDRMNEPRTNPTPALGPIVATNPCGEQPLLPFEACVLGSINLGHFVTGEAVDWERMGEMVSIAVRFLDNAVERSSYPIPEIREMHKEGNRKIGLGVMGWADMLVSMEIPYDSEEALELASEVMDFISAAADAASEELAGERGSFSNWEESVYGREGQNRPMRNATRTTIAPTGTISILAGCSSGIEPLFALSFHRKVMEGTVLTEVNTAFERVMREAGAWSETIAEDVAIRAGTRGLDDVPESIQRLFPTAHEIAPYWHVRHQAAFQRHVDSAVSKTINLPKDATIEDVAFSLELAHELGCKGITVYRDGSRSWQVLNKGRLAGTDLGTIEGSPPAFGEDEHVMAPMRGQSVLEVCPMCGLPSFEFAETCGKCHSCGHSTC
;
A
#
# COMPACT_ATOMS: atom_id res chain seq x y z
N ALA A 1 1.13 -13.01 31.54
CA ALA A 1 1.38 -11.73 30.85
C ALA A 1 2.86 -11.59 30.49
N GLY A 2 3.80 -11.76 31.44
CA GLY A 2 5.24 -11.56 31.18
C GLY A 2 5.84 -12.40 30.05
N LEU A 3 5.46 -13.68 29.92
CA LEU A 3 5.97 -14.55 28.84
C LEU A 3 5.63 -14.03 27.43
N TRP A 4 4.41 -13.51 27.22
CA TRP A 4 4.03 -12.96 25.91
C TRP A 4 4.63 -11.58 25.65
N GLU A 5 4.86 -10.79 26.67
CA GLU A 5 5.56 -9.51 26.57
C GLU A 5 7.00 -9.72 26.07
N GLU A 6 7.72 -10.70 26.62
CA GLU A 6 9.07 -11.09 26.21
C GLU A 6 9.06 -11.58 24.74
N LYS A 7 8.16 -12.51 24.36
CA LYS A 7 8.07 -12.99 22.99
C LYS A 7 7.78 -11.87 21.97
N PHE A 8 6.89 -10.93 22.30
CA PHE A 8 6.61 -9.79 21.43
C PHE A 8 7.79 -8.83 21.32
N TYR A 9 8.47 -8.58 22.45
CA TYR A 9 9.67 -7.75 22.46
C TYR A 9 10.78 -8.37 21.62
N ASP A 10 11.08 -9.64 21.85
CA ASP A 10 12.14 -10.35 21.15
C ASP A 10 11.87 -10.41 19.63
N SER A 11 10.63 -10.70 19.22
CA SER A 11 10.26 -10.76 17.80
C SER A 11 10.44 -9.44 17.05
N MET A 12 10.21 -8.30 17.75
CA MET A 12 10.40 -6.97 17.17
C MET A 12 11.87 -6.51 17.21
N VAL A 13 12.59 -6.81 18.28
CA VAL A 13 14.01 -6.43 18.41
C VAL A 13 14.90 -7.24 17.48
N SER A 14 14.58 -8.53 17.26
CA SER A 14 15.27 -9.35 16.26
C SER A 14 14.92 -8.97 14.83
N LEU A 15 13.90 -8.11 14.61
CA LEU A 15 13.35 -7.73 13.30
C LEU A 15 12.78 -8.92 12.51
N ASP A 16 12.40 -9.99 13.20
CA ASP A 16 11.76 -11.16 12.61
C ASP A 16 10.29 -10.87 12.26
N PHE A 17 9.65 -10.00 13.05
CA PHE A 17 8.29 -9.51 12.84
C PHE A 17 8.19 -8.04 13.22
N LEU A 18 7.53 -7.25 12.36
CA LEU A 18 7.17 -5.87 12.68
C LEU A 18 5.68 -5.62 12.41
N PRO A 19 4.95 -4.97 13.36
CA PRO A 19 3.62 -4.48 13.09
C PRO A 19 3.66 -3.25 12.18
N ASN A 20 2.52 -2.87 11.64
CA ASN A 20 2.40 -1.69 10.78
C ASN A 20 2.86 -0.39 11.47
N SER A 21 3.23 0.61 10.66
CA SER A 21 3.72 1.89 11.16
C SER A 21 2.77 2.58 12.16
N PRO A 22 1.43 2.63 11.97
CA PRO A 22 0.54 3.19 12.97
C PRO A 22 0.62 2.50 14.33
N THR A 23 0.80 1.19 14.39
CA THR A 23 1.03 0.48 15.65
C THR A 23 2.32 0.94 16.32
N LEU A 24 3.45 0.96 15.59
CA LEU A 24 4.74 1.40 16.13
C LEU A 24 4.73 2.86 16.59
N MET A 25 4.02 3.72 15.88
CA MET A 25 3.98 5.16 16.15
C MET A 25 3.04 5.54 17.30
N ASN A 26 1.92 4.84 17.46
CA ASN A 26 0.83 5.24 18.33
C ASN A 26 0.71 4.37 19.61
N ALA A 27 1.33 3.19 19.65
CA ALA A 27 1.25 2.32 20.82
C ALA A 27 1.82 3.00 22.07
N GLY A 28 1.05 2.96 23.16
CA GLY A 28 1.42 3.59 24.42
C GLY A 28 1.30 5.11 24.46
N ARG A 29 0.79 5.74 23.39
CA ARG A 29 0.50 7.19 23.34
C ARG A 29 -0.99 7.46 23.56
N GLU A 30 -1.33 8.72 23.82
CA GLU A 30 -2.71 9.15 24.07
C GLU A 30 -3.65 8.77 22.91
N LEU A 31 -3.20 8.91 21.68
CA LEU A 31 -3.99 8.58 20.50
C LEU A 31 -4.31 7.08 20.38
N GLN A 32 -3.35 6.20 20.66
CA GLN A 32 -3.47 4.72 20.70
C GLN A 32 -4.28 4.09 19.52
N GLN A 33 -4.35 4.73 18.35
CA GLN A 33 -4.95 4.16 17.16
C GLN A 33 -3.92 3.28 16.46
N LEU A 34 -4.16 1.95 16.37
CA LEU A 34 -3.17 0.95 15.93
C LEU A 34 -3.48 0.37 14.55
N ALA A 35 -4.69 0.60 14.00
CA ALA A 35 -5.07 0.12 12.68
C ALA A 35 -4.49 1.00 11.58
N ALA A 36 -4.15 0.39 10.44
CA ALA A 36 -3.59 1.11 9.29
C ALA A 36 -4.63 1.46 8.22
N CYS A 37 -5.65 0.63 8.05
CA CYS A 37 -6.55 0.60 6.91
C CYS A 37 -8.00 0.69 7.35
N PHE A 38 -8.80 1.48 6.62
CA PHE A 38 -10.21 1.71 6.91
C PHE A 38 -10.99 1.83 5.61
N VAL A 39 -12.25 1.37 5.60
CA VAL A 39 -13.20 1.62 4.52
C VAL A 39 -14.42 2.33 5.08
N LEU A 40 -14.83 3.42 4.45
CA LEU A 40 -16.00 4.21 4.81
C LEU A 40 -17.03 4.18 3.68
N PRO A 41 -18.32 4.02 3.98
CA PRO A 41 -19.38 4.04 2.97
C PRO A 41 -19.69 5.47 2.53
N ILE A 42 -20.05 5.64 1.26
CA ILE A 42 -20.59 6.90 0.74
C ILE A 42 -21.93 6.60 0.09
N ASP A 43 -23.01 7.20 0.63
CA ASP A 43 -24.34 7.12 0.05
C ASP A 43 -24.69 8.41 -0.71
N ASP A 44 -25.67 8.32 -1.62
CA ASP A 44 -26.08 9.40 -2.53
C ASP A 44 -26.85 10.54 -1.84
N SER A 45 -26.21 11.15 -0.84
CA SER A 45 -26.70 12.34 -0.14
C SER A 45 -25.55 13.25 0.31
N LEU A 46 -25.77 14.57 0.34
CA LEU A 46 -24.76 15.52 0.82
C LEU A 46 -24.38 15.24 2.27
N ASP A 47 -25.33 14.88 3.13
CA ASP A 47 -25.05 14.55 4.53
C ASP A 47 -24.08 13.38 4.62
N SER A 48 -24.34 12.26 3.92
CA SER A 48 -23.43 11.12 3.90
C SER A 48 -22.04 11.49 3.33
N ILE A 49 -21.99 12.17 2.20
CA ILE A 49 -20.74 12.57 1.55
C ILE A 49 -19.88 13.40 2.51
N PHE A 50 -20.42 14.45 3.12
CA PHE A 50 -19.65 15.35 3.98
C PHE A 50 -19.41 14.79 5.38
N ASP A 51 -20.30 13.96 5.92
CA ASP A 51 -20.02 13.24 7.17
C ASP A 51 -18.85 12.25 6.99
N MET A 52 -18.82 11.49 5.89
CA MET A 52 -17.68 10.60 5.61
C MET A 52 -16.39 11.39 5.36
N LEU A 53 -16.42 12.55 4.73
CA LEU A 53 -15.26 13.42 4.60
C LEU A 53 -14.73 13.87 5.98
N LYS A 54 -15.61 14.27 6.89
CA LYS A 54 -15.27 14.62 8.28
C LYS A 54 -14.64 13.42 9.03
N LEU A 55 -15.19 12.20 8.85
CA LEU A 55 -14.64 10.99 9.46
C LEU A 55 -13.27 10.62 8.87
N THR A 56 -13.10 10.79 7.56
CA THR A 56 -11.82 10.66 6.88
C THR A 56 -10.75 11.54 7.51
N ALA A 57 -11.07 12.81 7.77
CA ALA A 57 -10.15 13.74 8.43
C ALA A 57 -9.66 13.22 9.80
N LYS A 58 -10.55 12.64 10.61
CA LYS A 58 -10.19 12.04 11.91
C LYS A 58 -9.29 10.81 11.77
N ILE A 59 -9.54 9.97 10.76
CA ILE A 59 -8.72 8.79 10.48
C ILE A 59 -7.33 9.23 10.01
N HIS A 60 -7.24 10.18 9.08
CA HIS A 60 -5.97 10.70 8.59
C HIS A 60 -5.15 11.37 9.71
N GLN A 61 -5.81 12.12 10.60
CA GLN A 61 -5.14 12.68 11.79
C GLN A 61 -4.48 11.60 12.65
N SER A 62 -5.04 10.39 12.67
CA SER A 62 -4.50 9.25 13.41
C SER A 62 -3.49 8.40 12.62
N GLY A 63 -3.16 8.78 11.39
CA GLY A 63 -2.21 8.07 10.51
C GLY A 63 -2.79 6.90 9.73
N GLY A 64 -4.13 6.71 9.72
CA GLY A 64 -4.81 5.69 8.94
C GLY A 64 -5.02 6.10 7.48
N GLY A 65 -5.10 5.11 6.58
CA GLY A 65 -5.51 5.27 5.19
C GLY A 65 -6.97 4.87 4.99
N THR A 66 -7.68 5.54 4.10
CA THR A 66 -9.12 5.33 3.86
C THR A 66 -9.41 4.86 2.44
N GLY A 67 -10.47 4.08 2.29
CA GLY A 67 -10.99 3.67 0.99
C GLY A 67 -12.49 3.86 0.88
N PHE A 68 -12.94 4.11 -0.35
CA PHE A 68 -14.33 4.44 -0.67
C PHE A 68 -14.75 3.79 -1.98
N SER A 69 -16.02 3.39 -2.06
CA SER A 69 -16.70 3.21 -3.34
C SER A 69 -17.60 4.41 -3.60
N PHE A 70 -17.41 5.03 -4.76
CA PHE A 70 -18.23 6.12 -5.25
C PHE A 70 -19.39 5.64 -6.13
N SER A 71 -19.54 4.33 -6.30
CA SER A 71 -20.46 3.70 -7.25
C SER A 71 -21.93 3.91 -6.93
N ARG A 72 -22.26 4.25 -5.68
CA ARG A 72 -23.65 4.55 -5.26
C ARG A 72 -24.09 5.97 -5.58
N LEU A 73 -23.16 6.88 -5.90
CA LEU A 73 -23.48 8.26 -6.22
C LEU A 73 -24.16 8.33 -7.59
N ARG A 74 -25.20 9.16 -7.69
CA ARG A 74 -25.87 9.41 -8.98
C ARG A 74 -24.91 10.03 -9.99
N PRO A 75 -25.06 9.72 -11.26
CA PRO A 75 -24.18 10.24 -12.31
C PRO A 75 -24.36 11.74 -12.54
N ARG A 76 -23.38 12.33 -13.20
CA ARG A 76 -23.41 13.71 -13.68
C ARG A 76 -24.67 13.96 -14.53
N GLY A 77 -25.31 15.09 -14.31
CA GLY A 77 -26.53 15.47 -15.05
C GLY A 77 -27.82 14.84 -14.53
N ASP A 78 -27.79 13.88 -13.59
CA ASP A 78 -29.01 13.32 -13.00
C ASP A 78 -29.72 14.37 -12.11
N ARG A 79 -31.06 14.30 -12.09
CA ARG A 79 -31.89 15.32 -11.41
C ARG A 79 -31.78 15.23 -9.88
N VAL A 80 -31.57 16.38 -9.25
CA VAL A 80 -31.68 16.57 -7.81
C VAL A 80 -33.12 17.03 -7.50
N LYS A 81 -33.93 16.13 -6.94
CA LYS A 81 -35.35 16.38 -6.70
C LYS A 81 -35.62 17.58 -5.78
N THR A 82 -34.77 17.81 -4.77
CA THR A 82 -34.96 18.86 -3.74
C THR A 82 -34.73 20.27 -4.26
N THR A 83 -33.79 20.44 -5.20
CA THR A 83 -33.36 21.74 -5.72
C THR A 83 -33.81 22.01 -7.15
N GLY A 84 -34.27 20.97 -7.88
CA GLY A 84 -34.54 21.02 -9.30
C GLY A 84 -33.33 21.16 -10.20
N GLY A 85 -32.11 21.14 -9.60
CA GLY A 85 -30.84 21.17 -10.31
C GLY A 85 -30.37 19.79 -10.81
N VAL A 86 -29.13 19.71 -11.23
CA VAL A 86 -28.48 18.48 -11.72
C VAL A 86 -27.26 18.12 -10.86
N SER A 87 -26.95 16.82 -10.78
CA SER A 87 -25.76 16.28 -10.10
C SER A 87 -24.47 16.64 -10.84
N SER A 88 -23.42 16.86 -10.08
CA SER A 88 -22.05 17.01 -10.59
C SER A 88 -21.31 15.68 -10.82
N GLY A 89 -21.88 14.58 -10.33
CA GLY A 89 -21.30 13.23 -10.46
C GLY A 89 -20.23 12.87 -9.41
N PRO A 90 -19.81 11.58 -9.37
CA PRO A 90 -18.86 11.07 -8.38
C PRO A 90 -17.46 11.69 -8.47
N VAL A 91 -16.96 12.01 -9.68
CA VAL A 91 -15.61 12.57 -9.87
C VAL A 91 -15.48 13.93 -9.18
N SER A 92 -16.51 14.78 -9.20
CA SER A 92 -16.46 16.07 -8.50
C SER A 92 -16.36 15.94 -6.98
N PHE A 93 -16.94 14.90 -6.39
CA PHE A 93 -16.77 14.61 -4.96
C PHE A 93 -15.41 13.98 -4.65
N LEU A 94 -14.87 13.18 -5.55
CA LEU A 94 -13.49 12.70 -5.46
C LEU A 94 -12.50 13.88 -5.37
N GLU A 95 -12.68 14.92 -6.20
CA GLU A 95 -11.89 16.16 -6.15
C GLU A 95 -12.02 16.92 -4.81
N VAL A 96 -13.22 16.97 -4.24
CA VAL A 96 -13.47 17.58 -2.91
C VAL A 96 -12.68 16.82 -1.81
N TYR A 97 -12.70 15.48 -1.84
CA TYR A 97 -11.97 14.66 -0.89
C TYR A 97 -10.45 14.79 -1.10
N ASP A 98 -9.98 14.87 -2.34
CA ASP A 98 -8.57 15.08 -2.66
C ASP A 98 -8.07 16.41 -2.09
N ALA A 99 -8.79 17.51 -2.37
CA ALA A 99 -8.48 18.84 -1.85
C ALA A 99 -8.48 18.88 -0.32
N ALA A 100 -9.46 18.25 0.33
CA ALA A 100 -9.51 18.15 1.79
C ALA A 100 -8.29 17.39 2.34
N THR A 101 -7.93 16.26 1.73
CA THR A 101 -6.79 15.43 2.14
C THR A 101 -5.47 16.19 2.02
N GLU A 102 -5.30 17.00 0.95
CA GLU A 102 -4.11 17.84 0.77
C GLU A 102 -3.88 18.81 1.93
N HIS A 103 -4.96 19.30 2.52
CA HIS A 103 -4.89 20.30 3.61
C HIS A 103 -4.89 19.68 5.02
N ILE A 104 -5.23 18.40 5.18
CA ILE A 104 -5.27 17.71 6.50
C ILE A 104 -3.87 17.21 6.93
N LYS A 105 -2.81 17.88 6.54
CA LYS A 105 -1.43 17.50 6.90
C LYS A 105 -1.02 17.88 8.33
N GLN A 106 -1.87 18.55 9.09
CA GLN A 106 -1.51 19.10 10.40
C GLN A 106 -1.52 18.02 11.50
N GLY A 107 -0.33 17.68 11.98
CA GLY A 107 -0.12 16.89 13.20
C GLY A 107 0.06 15.39 13.00
N SER A 108 -0.03 14.85 11.81
CA SER A 108 0.25 13.44 11.54
C SER A 108 1.67 13.24 11.00
N PHE A 109 2.36 12.23 11.52
CA PHE A 109 3.67 11.78 11.00
C PHE A 109 3.56 11.06 9.65
N ARG A 110 2.34 10.77 9.18
CA ARG A 110 2.05 10.10 7.91
C ARG A 110 1.05 10.93 7.11
N ARG A 111 1.32 11.14 5.80
CA ARG A 111 0.35 11.77 4.88
C ARG A 111 -0.88 10.87 4.74
N GLY A 112 -2.08 11.45 4.78
CA GLY A 112 -3.31 10.76 4.45
C GLY A 112 -3.27 10.26 3.01
N ALA A 113 -3.80 9.06 2.78
CA ALA A 113 -3.96 8.47 1.46
C ALA A 113 -5.35 7.86 1.34
N ASN A 114 -5.92 7.92 0.14
CA ASN A 114 -7.25 7.40 -0.15
C ASN A 114 -7.21 6.41 -1.31
N MET A 115 -8.20 5.50 -1.33
CA MET A 115 -8.60 4.71 -2.48
C MET A 115 -9.99 5.14 -2.92
N GLY A 116 -10.15 5.47 -4.19
CA GLY A 116 -11.45 5.68 -4.81
C GLY A 116 -11.76 4.55 -5.80
N ILE A 117 -12.88 3.89 -5.63
CA ILE A 117 -13.34 2.84 -6.54
C ILE A 117 -14.64 3.28 -7.20
N LEU A 118 -14.72 3.11 -8.52
CA LEU A 118 -15.95 3.24 -9.28
C LEU A 118 -16.20 1.94 -10.05
N ASP A 119 -17.43 1.44 -9.96
CA ASP A 119 -17.87 0.27 -10.72
C ASP A 119 -17.85 0.59 -12.22
N VAL A 120 -17.38 -0.34 -13.03
CA VAL A 120 -17.27 -0.19 -14.48
C VAL A 120 -18.62 0.07 -15.15
N THR A 121 -19.72 -0.39 -14.55
CA THR A 121 -21.09 -0.16 -15.03
C THR A 121 -21.63 1.24 -14.73
N HIS A 122 -20.90 2.07 -13.96
CA HIS A 122 -21.35 3.42 -13.64
C HIS A 122 -21.34 4.34 -14.88
N PRO A 123 -22.38 5.17 -15.10
CA PRO A 123 -22.45 6.05 -16.28
C PRO A 123 -21.27 7.02 -16.45
N ASP A 124 -20.61 7.43 -15.36
CA ASP A 124 -19.47 8.36 -15.38
C ASP A 124 -18.11 7.63 -15.43
N ILE A 125 -18.07 6.36 -15.83
CA ILE A 125 -16.83 5.56 -15.79
C ILE A 125 -15.73 6.13 -16.67
N GLU A 126 -16.04 6.64 -17.86
CA GLU A 126 -15.03 7.22 -18.75
C GLU A 126 -14.39 8.48 -18.16
N GLU A 127 -15.20 9.34 -17.50
CA GLU A 127 -14.70 10.52 -16.77
C GLU A 127 -13.80 10.09 -15.60
N PHE A 128 -14.20 9.07 -14.86
CA PHE A 128 -13.40 8.53 -13.74
C PHE A 128 -12.05 7.97 -14.20
N ILE A 129 -12.01 7.20 -15.29
CA ILE A 129 -10.75 6.65 -15.85
C ILE A 129 -9.76 7.76 -16.16
N ARG A 130 -10.24 8.90 -16.70
CA ARG A 130 -9.39 10.04 -17.10
C ARG A 130 -9.12 11.03 -15.97
N SER A 131 -9.79 10.92 -14.83
CA SER A 131 -9.80 11.95 -13.79
C SER A 131 -8.42 12.34 -13.28
N LYS A 132 -7.48 11.42 -13.12
CA LYS A 132 -6.12 11.75 -12.67
C LYS A 132 -5.27 12.46 -13.72
N THR A 133 -5.55 12.23 -14.98
CA THR A 133 -4.84 12.89 -16.09
C THR A 133 -5.35 14.31 -16.32
N GLU A 134 -6.64 14.53 -16.12
CA GLU A 134 -7.32 15.79 -16.44
C GLU A 134 -7.49 16.72 -15.23
N SER A 135 -7.76 16.17 -14.03
CA SER A 135 -8.12 16.94 -12.84
C SER A 135 -6.99 17.11 -11.80
N GLY A 136 -5.84 16.47 -11.99
CA GLY A 136 -4.68 16.64 -11.10
C GLY A 136 -4.86 16.05 -9.70
N ILE A 137 -5.70 15.04 -9.53
CA ILE A 137 -5.94 14.31 -8.27
C ILE A 137 -4.64 13.61 -7.84
N THR A 138 -4.12 13.90 -6.63
CA THR A 138 -2.82 13.43 -6.14
C THR A 138 -2.87 12.62 -4.85
N ASN A 139 -3.94 12.76 -4.04
CA ASN A 139 -4.07 12.10 -2.74
C ASN A 139 -4.97 10.85 -2.78
N PHE A 140 -5.37 10.44 -3.99
CA PHE A 140 -6.08 9.20 -4.25
C PHE A 140 -5.26 8.26 -5.11
N ASN A 141 -5.29 6.97 -4.79
CA ASN A 141 -5.19 5.92 -5.76
C ASN A 141 -6.61 5.64 -6.26
N ILE A 142 -6.78 5.40 -7.54
CA ILE A 142 -8.10 5.08 -8.10
C ILE A 142 -8.07 3.70 -8.75
N SER A 143 -9.18 2.99 -8.66
CA SER A 143 -9.34 1.68 -9.29
C SER A 143 -10.74 1.52 -9.88
N VAL A 144 -10.81 0.84 -11.00
CA VAL A 144 -12.09 0.44 -11.61
C VAL A 144 -12.50 -0.91 -11.00
N GLY A 145 -13.70 -0.97 -10.45
CA GLY A 145 -14.31 -2.22 -9.98
C GLY A 145 -14.91 -2.98 -11.14
N VAL A 146 -14.43 -4.19 -11.40
CA VAL A 146 -14.90 -5.05 -12.50
C VAL A 146 -15.38 -6.40 -11.95
N THR A 147 -16.22 -7.08 -12.75
CA THR A 147 -16.69 -8.45 -12.49
C THR A 147 -16.09 -9.44 -13.47
N GLU A 148 -16.18 -10.74 -13.17
CA GLU A 148 -15.81 -11.82 -14.11
C GLU A 148 -16.58 -11.69 -15.42
N GLU A 149 -17.90 -11.44 -15.34
CA GLU A 149 -18.76 -11.27 -16.53
C GLU A 149 -18.27 -10.11 -17.41
N TRP A 150 -17.87 -8.99 -16.81
CA TRP A 150 -17.36 -7.84 -17.56
C TRP A 150 -16.00 -8.12 -18.20
N MET A 151 -15.09 -8.82 -17.50
CA MET A 151 -13.79 -9.23 -18.06
C MET A 151 -13.97 -10.17 -19.25
N ASP A 152 -14.92 -11.10 -19.15
CA ASP A 152 -15.30 -11.97 -20.27
C ASP A 152 -15.85 -11.18 -21.48
N ALA A 153 -16.68 -10.18 -21.23
CA ALA A 153 -17.18 -9.28 -22.27
C ALA A 153 -16.05 -8.44 -22.90
N ALA A 154 -15.09 -7.98 -22.09
CA ALA A 154 -13.93 -7.23 -22.56
C ALA A 154 -13.05 -8.07 -23.50
N ALA A 155 -12.77 -9.33 -23.13
CA ALA A 155 -12.00 -10.26 -23.95
C ALA A 155 -12.68 -10.52 -25.33
N ARG A 156 -14.02 -10.44 -25.40
CA ARG A 156 -14.79 -10.60 -26.64
C ARG A 156 -15.15 -9.29 -27.34
N SER A 157 -14.74 -8.15 -26.76
CA SER A 157 -15.13 -6.80 -27.21
C SER A 157 -16.65 -6.64 -27.37
N GLU A 158 -17.40 -7.16 -26.40
CA GLU A 158 -18.87 -7.10 -26.38
C GLU A 158 -19.38 -5.81 -25.70
N PRO A 159 -20.59 -5.34 -26.06
CA PRO A 159 -21.22 -4.23 -25.35
C PRO A 159 -21.70 -4.65 -23.96
N TYR A 160 -21.69 -3.69 -23.01
CA TYR A 160 -22.26 -3.84 -21.69
C TYR A 160 -23.07 -2.62 -21.29
N ASP A 161 -24.02 -2.78 -20.36
CA ASP A 161 -24.93 -1.73 -19.94
C ASP A 161 -24.30 -0.82 -18.89
N LEU A 162 -24.50 0.50 -19.04
CA LEU A 162 -24.27 1.48 -17.99
C LEU A 162 -25.52 1.61 -17.14
N ILE A 163 -25.39 1.39 -15.83
CA ILE A 163 -26.48 1.33 -14.87
C ILE A 163 -26.51 2.58 -14.00
N ASN A 164 -27.63 3.31 -14.00
CA ASN A 164 -27.81 4.42 -13.07
C ASN A 164 -28.06 3.87 -11.65
N PRO A 165 -27.15 4.11 -10.67
CA PRO A 165 -27.23 3.47 -9.34
C PRO A 165 -28.46 3.88 -8.53
N ARG A 166 -29.09 5.03 -8.83
CA ARG A 166 -30.30 5.47 -8.14
C ARG A 166 -31.56 4.77 -8.64
N THR A 167 -31.60 4.36 -9.90
CA THR A 167 -32.81 3.81 -10.54
C THR A 167 -32.68 2.32 -10.85
N ASP A 168 -31.47 1.79 -10.76
CA ASP A 168 -31.12 0.43 -11.15
C ASP A 168 -31.55 0.09 -12.59
N LYS A 169 -31.40 1.07 -13.49
CA LYS A 169 -31.80 0.95 -14.90
C LYS A 169 -30.66 1.28 -15.83
N PRO A 170 -30.57 0.57 -16.96
CA PRO A 170 -29.62 0.92 -18.00
C PRO A 170 -29.96 2.31 -18.58
N VAL A 171 -28.92 3.11 -18.79
CA VAL A 171 -28.98 4.47 -19.34
C VAL A 171 -28.09 4.67 -20.56
N GLY A 172 -27.27 3.69 -20.91
CA GLY A 172 -26.39 3.68 -22.05
C GLY A 172 -25.67 2.35 -22.17
N GLN A 173 -24.83 2.23 -23.17
CA GLN A 173 -23.95 1.08 -23.38
C GLN A 173 -22.57 1.55 -23.84
N LEU A 174 -21.53 0.82 -23.42
CA LEU A 174 -20.17 0.95 -23.92
C LEU A 174 -19.65 -0.41 -24.39
N ASN A 175 -18.58 -0.42 -25.18
CA ASN A 175 -17.86 -1.64 -25.53
C ASN A 175 -16.82 -1.96 -24.44
N ALA A 176 -16.87 -3.16 -23.87
CA ALA A 176 -16.01 -3.53 -22.75
C ALA A 176 -14.53 -3.58 -23.15
N GLY A 177 -14.18 -4.03 -24.35
CA GLY A 177 -12.81 -4.03 -24.86
C GLY A 177 -12.25 -2.61 -25.05
N GLU A 178 -13.08 -1.66 -25.54
CA GLU A 178 -12.67 -0.25 -25.66
C GLU A 178 -12.42 0.39 -24.28
N VAL A 179 -13.26 0.08 -23.29
CA VAL A 179 -13.08 0.58 -21.92
C VAL A 179 -11.84 -0.03 -21.26
N LEU A 180 -11.56 -1.33 -21.46
CA LEU A 180 -10.32 -1.95 -20.97
C LEU A 180 -9.09 -1.29 -21.62
N GLY A 181 -9.15 -0.98 -22.93
CA GLY A 181 -8.12 -0.22 -23.63
C GLY A 181 -7.91 1.17 -23.03
N ALA A 182 -8.99 1.89 -22.70
CA ALA A 182 -8.91 3.21 -22.06
C ALA A 182 -8.31 3.14 -20.65
N ILE A 183 -8.62 2.10 -19.87
CA ILE A 183 -7.99 1.84 -18.56
C ILE A 183 -6.48 1.61 -18.75
N ALA A 184 -6.10 0.77 -19.72
CA ALA A 184 -4.70 0.47 -20.01
C ALA A 184 -3.92 1.73 -20.44
N GLU A 185 -4.50 2.59 -21.31
CA GLU A 185 -3.91 3.85 -21.75
C GLU A 185 -3.71 4.84 -20.61
N ALA A 186 -4.72 5.01 -19.74
CA ALA A 186 -4.62 5.88 -18.57
C ALA A 186 -3.55 5.37 -17.59
N ALA A 187 -3.56 4.08 -17.28
CA ALA A 187 -2.57 3.44 -16.41
C ALA A 187 -1.14 3.50 -17.01
N TRP A 188 -0.98 3.36 -18.31
CA TRP A 188 0.29 3.58 -19.01
C TRP A 188 0.80 5.02 -18.86
N THR A 189 -0.11 5.99 -18.87
CA THR A 189 0.22 7.43 -18.81
C THR A 189 0.69 7.85 -17.43
N ASN A 190 0.03 7.41 -16.35
CA ASN A 190 0.29 7.90 -14.98
C ASN A 190 0.26 6.84 -13.87
N GLY A 191 0.04 5.56 -14.20
CA GLY A 191 -0.04 4.46 -13.23
C GLY A 191 -1.42 4.25 -12.58
N ASP A 192 -2.44 5.00 -12.98
CA ASP A 192 -3.82 4.89 -12.52
C ASP A 192 -4.80 4.99 -13.73
N PRO A 193 -6.00 4.36 -13.63
CA PRO A 193 -6.49 3.53 -12.54
C PRO A 193 -5.88 2.12 -12.52
N GLY A 194 -5.90 1.51 -11.32
CA GLY A 194 -5.79 0.07 -11.18
C GLY A 194 -7.12 -0.63 -11.48
N ILE A 195 -7.14 -1.96 -11.36
CA ILE A 195 -8.36 -2.76 -11.42
C ILE A 195 -8.52 -3.53 -10.10
N VAL A 196 -9.76 -3.65 -9.62
CA VAL A 196 -10.15 -4.56 -8.53
C VAL A 196 -11.25 -5.49 -9.02
N PHE A 197 -11.09 -6.78 -8.76
CA PHE A 197 -12.02 -7.83 -9.17
C PHE A 197 -13.06 -8.06 -8.06
N LEU A 198 -14.24 -7.46 -8.20
CA LEU A 198 -15.27 -7.38 -7.15
C LEU A 198 -15.79 -8.76 -6.74
N ASP A 199 -15.96 -9.70 -7.68
CA ASP A 199 -16.40 -11.05 -7.38
C ASP A 199 -15.40 -11.77 -6.48
N ARG A 200 -14.10 -11.65 -6.77
CA ARG A 200 -13.02 -12.27 -5.99
C ARG A 200 -12.84 -11.66 -4.60
N MET A 201 -13.11 -10.35 -4.46
CA MET A 201 -13.13 -9.72 -3.14
C MET A 201 -14.30 -10.19 -2.28
N ASN A 202 -15.32 -10.80 -2.89
CA ASN A 202 -16.48 -11.35 -2.21
C ASN A 202 -16.48 -12.88 -2.07
N GLU A 203 -15.38 -13.54 -2.45
CA GLU A 203 -15.17 -14.95 -2.15
C GLU A 203 -15.21 -15.22 -0.63
N PRO A 204 -15.67 -16.43 -0.21
CA PRO A 204 -15.89 -16.76 1.20
C PRO A 204 -14.69 -16.52 2.13
N ARG A 205 -13.46 -16.62 1.61
CA ARG A 205 -12.25 -16.42 2.38
C ARG A 205 -11.95 -14.93 2.63
N THR A 206 -12.31 -14.06 1.70
CA THR A 206 -12.10 -12.61 1.79
C THR A 206 -13.27 -11.91 2.47
N ASN A 207 -14.49 -12.31 2.12
CA ASN A 207 -15.72 -11.87 2.78
C ASN A 207 -16.38 -13.03 3.54
N PRO A 208 -15.88 -13.38 4.72
CA PRO A 208 -16.44 -14.49 5.49
C PRO A 208 -17.81 -14.19 6.12
N THR A 209 -18.27 -12.94 6.07
CA THR A 209 -19.56 -12.49 6.62
C THR A 209 -20.46 -11.89 5.53
N PRO A 210 -20.83 -12.64 4.48
CA PRO A 210 -21.58 -12.11 3.33
C PRO A 210 -22.98 -11.59 3.71
N ALA A 211 -23.54 -12.02 4.82
CA ALA A 211 -24.80 -11.50 5.34
C ALA A 211 -24.73 -10.02 5.75
N LEU A 212 -23.53 -9.50 6.05
CA LEU A 212 -23.31 -8.08 6.35
C LEU A 212 -23.22 -7.19 5.09
N GLY A 213 -23.20 -7.79 3.92
CA GLY A 213 -23.16 -7.12 2.63
C GLY A 213 -21.91 -7.43 1.80
N PRO A 214 -21.84 -6.88 0.58
CA PRO A 214 -20.69 -7.05 -0.29
C PRO A 214 -19.55 -6.10 0.09
N ILE A 215 -18.31 -6.56 -0.12
CA ILE A 215 -17.13 -5.72 -0.15
C ILE A 215 -17.08 -5.01 -1.51
N VAL A 216 -17.04 -3.68 -1.49
CA VAL A 216 -17.02 -2.81 -2.68
C VAL A 216 -15.86 -1.82 -2.69
N ALA A 217 -15.00 -1.87 -1.67
CA ALA A 217 -13.86 -0.99 -1.55
C ALA A 217 -12.69 -1.67 -0.82
N THR A 218 -11.50 -1.10 -1.03
CA THR A 218 -10.26 -1.49 -0.36
C THR A 218 -9.60 -0.29 0.31
N ASN A 219 -8.58 -0.53 1.12
CA ASN A 219 -7.65 0.50 1.58
C ASN A 219 -6.83 1.11 0.42
N PRO A 220 -6.02 2.17 0.67
CA PRO A 220 -5.28 2.86 -0.39
C PRO A 220 -4.32 1.99 -1.22
N CYS A 221 -3.75 0.93 -0.65
CA CYS A 221 -2.79 0.06 -1.33
C CYS A 221 -3.44 -1.21 -1.92
N GLY A 222 -4.75 -1.39 -1.76
CA GLY A 222 -5.51 -2.48 -2.38
C GLY A 222 -5.44 -3.84 -1.68
N GLU A 223 -4.59 -4.02 -0.67
CA GLU A 223 -4.40 -5.31 0.01
C GLU A 223 -5.51 -5.67 0.99
N GLN A 224 -6.35 -4.72 1.40
CA GLN A 224 -7.42 -4.92 2.37
C GLN A 224 -8.80 -4.63 1.77
N PRO A 225 -9.46 -5.61 1.15
CA PRO A 225 -10.87 -5.59 0.88
C PRO A 225 -11.65 -5.60 2.21
N LEU A 226 -12.43 -4.55 2.47
CA LEU A 226 -13.11 -4.35 3.74
C LEU A 226 -14.58 -3.99 3.52
N LEU A 227 -15.44 -4.44 4.44
CA LEU A 227 -16.81 -3.96 4.55
C LEU A 227 -16.85 -2.52 5.08
N PRO A 228 -17.96 -1.79 4.90
CA PRO A 228 -18.15 -0.48 5.51
C PRO A 228 -17.85 -0.46 7.00
N PHE A 229 -17.05 0.52 7.45
CA PHE A 229 -16.59 0.68 8.84
C PHE A 229 -15.68 -0.45 9.35
N GLU A 230 -15.22 -1.35 8.52
CA GLU A 230 -14.14 -2.24 8.93
C GLU A 230 -12.79 -1.52 8.91
N ALA A 231 -11.88 -2.06 9.70
CA ALA A 231 -10.48 -1.68 9.74
C ALA A 231 -9.60 -2.94 9.69
N CYS A 232 -8.29 -2.75 9.58
CA CYS A 232 -7.34 -3.85 9.72
C CYS A 232 -6.06 -3.42 10.43
N VAL A 233 -5.59 -4.28 11.34
CA VAL A 233 -4.28 -4.19 11.97
C VAL A 233 -3.34 -5.14 11.22
N LEU A 234 -2.23 -4.61 10.73
CA LEU A 234 -1.29 -5.32 9.86
C LEU A 234 0.04 -5.59 10.57
N GLY A 235 0.73 -6.61 10.11
CA GLY A 235 2.12 -6.90 10.47
C GLY A 235 2.76 -7.83 9.45
N SER A 236 4.10 -7.86 9.41
CA SER A 236 4.83 -8.64 8.41
C SER A 236 6.01 -9.37 9.02
N ILE A 237 6.19 -10.63 8.62
CA ILE A 237 7.32 -11.48 8.95
C ILE A 237 8.45 -11.18 7.96
N ASN A 238 9.68 -11.05 8.44
CA ASN A 238 10.87 -10.85 7.62
C ASN A 238 11.42 -12.19 7.13
N LEU A 239 11.01 -12.63 5.96
CA LEU A 239 11.33 -13.94 5.40
C LEU A 239 12.84 -14.20 5.28
N GLY A 240 13.65 -13.17 5.04
CA GLY A 240 15.09 -13.30 4.95
C GLY A 240 15.77 -13.86 6.20
N HIS A 241 15.10 -13.78 7.35
CA HIS A 241 15.58 -14.33 8.62
C HIS A 241 15.22 -15.80 8.86
N PHE A 242 14.40 -16.40 7.99
CA PHE A 242 13.92 -17.78 8.13
C PHE A 242 14.56 -18.74 7.13
N VAL A 243 15.82 -18.46 6.76
CA VAL A 243 16.64 -19.31 5.92
C VAL A 243 17.81 -19.86 6.74
N THR A 244 18.03 -21.18 6.69
CA THR A 244 19.16 -21.86 7.31
C THR A 244 19.88 -22.70 6.25
N GLY A 245 21.07 -22.26 5.83
CA GLY A 245 21.70 -22.82 4.63
C GLY A 245 20.86 -22.50 3.38
N GLU A 246 20.45 -23.53 2.65
CA GLU A 246 19.59 -23.43 1.45
C GLU A 246 18.14 -23.86 1.75
N ALA A 247 17.74 -23.95 3.02
CA ALA A 247 16.42 -24.45 3.42
C ALA A 247 15.65 -23.44 4.29
N VAL A 248 14.33 -23.48 4.18
CA VAL A 248 13.42 -22.69 5.02
C VAL A 248 13.34 -23.30 6.42
N ASP A 249 13.45 -22.49 7.45
CA ASP A 249 13.24 -22.87 8.86
C ASP A 249 11.74 -22.83 9.20
N TRP A 250 11.03 -23.88 8.80
CA TRP A 250 9.58 -24.00 8.97
C TRP A 250 9.12 -24.00 10.44
N GLU A 251 9.92 -24.60 11.34
CA GLU A 251 9.57 -24.67 12.76
C GLU A 251 9.56 -23.27 13.39
N ARG A 252 10.66 -22.52 13.20
CA ARG A 252 10.78 -21.15 13.69
C ARG A 252 9.76 -20.21 13.03
N MET A 253 9.49 -20.41 11.73
CA MET A 253 8.46 -19.63 11.02
C MET A 253 7.07 -19.89 11.60
N GLY A 254 6.70 -21.13 11.89
CA GLY A 254 5.40 -21.48 12.50
C GLY A 254 5.24 -20.88 13.90
N GLU A 255 6.29 -20.89 14.73
CA GLU A 255 6.28 -20.21 16.03
C GLU A 255 6.08 -18.70 15.87
N MET A 256 6.77 -18.08 14.91
CA MET A 256 6.65 -16.65 14.64
C MET A 256 5.25 -16.27 14.17
N VAL A 257 4.63 -17.07 13.30
CA VAL A 257 3.23 -16.87 12.86
C VAL A 257 2.28 -16.86 14.06
N SER A 258 2.42 -17.82 14.99
CA SER A 258 1.58 -17.88 16.19
C SER A 258 1.75 -16.63 17.07
N ILE A 259 2.99 -16.18 17.27
CA ILE A 259 3.31 -14.96 18.02
C ILE A 259 2.68 -13.74 17.34
N ALA A 260 2.83 -13.62 16.02
CA ALA A 260 2.34 -12.50 15.22
C ALA A 260 0.80 -12.41 15.22
N VAL A 261 0.09 -13.51 15.02
CA VAL A 261 -1.38 -13.55 15.05
C VAL A 261 -1.89 -13.10 16.42
N ARG A 262 -1.31 -13.61 17.51
CA ARG A 262 -1.67 -13.18 18.88
C ARG A 262 -1.36 -11.72 19.13
N PHE A 263 -0.22 -11.21 18.63
CA PHE A 263 0.12 -9.79 18.71
C PHE A 263 -0.92 -8.92 18.01
N LEU A 264 -1.30 -9.29 16.79
CA LEU A 264 -2.27 -8.53 15.99
C LEU A 264 -3.68 -8.56 16.62
N ASP A 265 -4.14 -9.72 17.15
CA ASP A 265 -5.41 -9.78 17.91
C ASP A 265 -5.37 -8.91 19.17
N ASN A 266 -4.22 -8.86 19.88
CA ASN A 266 -4.03 -7.97 21.02
C ASN A 266 -4.04 -6.49 20.58
N ALA A 267 -3.49 -6.15 19.42
CA ALA A 267 -3.52 -4.80 18.89
C ALA A 267 -4.95 -4.36 18.52
N VAL A 268 -5.77 -5.26 17.93
CA VAL A 268 -7.22 -5.03 17.74
C VAL A 268 -7.89 -4.71 19.08
N GLU A 269 -7.61 -5.47 20.13
CA GLU A 269 -8.19 -5.27 21.47
C GLU A 269 -7.78 -3.96 22.12
N ARG A 270 -6.52 -3.53 21.92
CA ARG A 270 -5.92 -2.36 22.57
C ARG A 270 -6.07 -1.07 21.79
N SER A 271 -6.41 -1.15 20.50
CA SER A 271 -6.59 0.02 19.67
C SER A 271 -7.71 0.93 20.18
N SER A 272 -7.46 2.21 20.15
CA SER A 272 -8.49 3.25 20.22
C SER A 272 -9.03 3.49 18.82
N TYR A 273 -10.34 3.52 18.68
CA TYR A 273 -10.99 3.75 17.38
C TYR A 273 -11.55 5.18 17.35
N PRO A 274 -11.20 5.99 16.32
CA PRO A 274 -11.65 7.39 16.26
C PRO A 274 -13.15 7.54 16.02
N ILE A 275 -13.83 6.46 15.63
CA ILE A 275 -15.23 6.41 15.22
C ILE A 275 -15.88 5.19 15.88
N PRO A 276 -17.04 5.37 16.58
CA PRO A 276 -17.74 4.27 17.25
C PRO A 276 -18.12 3.12 16.32
N GLU A 277 -18.61 3.41 15.11
CA GLU A 277 -19.05 2.43 14.12
C GLU A 277 -17.88 1.50 13.69
N ILE A 278 -16.66 2.04 13.61
CA ILE A 278 -15.48 1.23 13.32
C ILE A 278 -15.17 0.30 14.49
N ARG A 279 -15.31 0.77 15.72
CA ARG A 279 -15.13 -0.10 16.90
C ARG A 279 -16.14 -1.25 16.90
N GLU A 280 -17.41 -0.95 16.63
CA GLU A 280 -18.48 -1.95 16.58
C GLU A 280 -18.22 -2.98 15.49
N MET A 281 -17.89 -2.53 14.26
CA MET A 281 -17.70 -3.43 13.13
C MET A 281 -16.38 -4.20 13.21
N HIS A 282 -15.29 -3.55 13.59
CA HIS A 282 -13.97 -4.17 13.59
C HIS A 282 -13.65 -4.89 14.91
N LYS A 283 -13.61 -4.18 16.04
CA LYS A 283 -13.22 -4.79 17.34
C LYS A 283 -14.28 -5.72 17.88
N GLU A 284 -15.52 -5.27 17.90
CA GLU A 284 -16.67 -5.99 18.48
C GLU A 284 -17.34 -6.92 17.47
N GLY A 285 -17.09 -6.75 16.15
CA GLY A 285 -17.64 -7.54 15.05
C GLY A 285 -16.66 -8.59 14.52
N ASN A 286 -15.98 -8.26 13.43
CA ASN A 286 -15.23 -9.22 12.61
C ASN A 286 -13.77 -9.44 13.03
N ARG A 287 -13.15 -8.54 13.75
CA ARG A 287 -11.75 -8.65 14.25
C ARG A 287 -10.75 -9.04 13.16
N LYS A 288 -10.85 -8.45 11.96
CA LYS A 288 -9.92 -8.74 10.86
C LYS A 288 -8.51 -8.31 11.22
N ILE A 289 -7.54 -9.18 10.98
CA ILE A 289 -6.10 -8.91 11.02
C ILE A 289 -5.48 -9.24 9.68
N GLY A 290 -4.30 -8.69 9.41
CA GLY A 290 -3.57 -8.95 8.17
C GLY A 290 -2.10 -9.24 8.46
N LEU A 291 -1.76 -10.50 8.67
CA LEU A 291 -0.39 -10.96 8.72
C LEU A 291 0.11 -11.21 7.30
N GLY A 292 1.24 -10.60 6.97
CA GLY A 292 1.92 -10.77 5.70
C GLY A 292 3.41 -10.98 5.86
N VAL A 293 4.14 -10.72 4.79
CA VAL A 293 5.59 -10.92 4.73
C VAL A 293 6.30 -9.67 4.19
N MET A 294 7.58 -9.56 4.48
CA MET A 294 8.57 -8.68 3.87
C MET A 294 9.88 -9.45 3.72
N GLY A 295 10.85 -8.93 2.98
CA GLY A 295 12.13 -9.61 2.80
C GLY A 295 12.05 -10.83 1.86
N TRP A 296 11.06 -10.86 0.95
CA TRP A 296 10.93 -11.96 -0.01
C TRP A 296 12.13 -12.07 -0.95
N ALA A 297 12.57 -10.94 -1.53
CA ALA A 297 13.75 -10.95 -2.40
C ALA A 297 15.03 -11.31 -1.63
N ASP A 298 15.13 -10.94 -0.34
CA ASP A 298 16.26 -11.32 0.51
C ASP A 298 16.28 -12.84 0.78
N MET A 299 15.10 -13.45 1.00
CA MET A 299 14.96 -14.89 1.15
C MET A 299 15.44 -15.61 -0.12
N LEU A 300 14.97 -15.17 -1.29
CA LEU A 300 15.37 -15.74 -2.57
C LEU A 300 16.88 -15.65 -2.81
N VAL A 301 17.48 -14.49 -2.55
CA VAL A 301 18.93 -14.30 -2.67
C VAL A 301 19.69 -15.23 -1.70
N SER A 302 19.19 -15.39 -0.48
CA SER A 302 19.83 -16.27 0.51
C SER A 302 19.76 -17.75 0.14
N MET A 303 18.76 -18.13 -0.66
CA MET A 303 18.59 -19.49 -1.18
C MET A 303 19.15 -19.66 -2.60
N GLU A 304 19.82 -18.64 -3.15
CA GLU A 304 20.38 -18.62 -4.50
C GLU A 304 19.34 -18.82 -5.62
N ILE A 305 18.08 -18.44 -5.38
CA ILE A 305 16.96 -18.56 -6.32
C ILE A 305 16.73 -17.22 -7.04
N PRO A 306 16.80 -17.16 -8.38
CA PRO A 306 16.44 -15.95 -9.13
C PRO A 306 14.95 -15.60 -8.96
N TYR A 307 14.65 -14.31 -8.78
CA TYR A 307 13.26 -13.86 -8.65
C TYR A 307 12.38 -14.23 -9.85
N ASP A 308 12.90 -14.10 -11.08
CA ASP A 308 12.21 -14.42 -12.33
C ASP A 308 12.39 -15.91 -12.73
N SER A 309 12.02 -16.82 -11.83
CA SER A 309 12.13 -18.27 -12.02
C SER A 309 10.86 -19.02 -11.56
N GLU A 310 10.63 -20.21 -12.11
CA GLU A 310 9.56 -21.10 -11.66
C GLU A 310 9.77 -21.54 -10.21
N GLU A 311 11.00 -21.80 -9.83
CA GLU A 311 11.37 -22.21 -8.48
C GLU A 311 10.96 -21.15 -7.43
N ALA A 312 11.16 -19.86 -7.76
CA ALA A 312 10.71 -18.77 -6.89
C ALA A 312 9.17 -18.75 -6.73
N LEU A 313 8.43 -19.07 -7.79
CA LEU A 313 6.95 -19.12 -7.72
C LEU A 313 6.45 -20.33 -6.91
N GLU A 314 7.11 -21.47 -7.04
CA GLU A 314 6.81 -22.68 -6.27
C GLU A 314 7.06 -22.41 -4.78
N LEU A 315 8.23 -21.85 -4.45
CA LEU A 315 8.56 -21.45 -3.08
C LEU A 315 7.61 -20.39 -2.51
N ALA A 316 7.20 -19.41 -3.32
CA ALA A 316 6.22 -18.39 -2.91
C ALA A 316 4.89 -19.02 -2.50
N SER A 317 4.41 -19.98 -3.28
CA SER A 317 3.19 -20.72 -2.98
C SER A 317 3.34 -21.56 -1.71
N GLU A 318 4.46 -22.28 -1.55
CA GLU A 318 4.72 -23.12 -0.38
C GLU A 318 4.82 -22.30 0.93
N VAL A 319 5.60 -21.21 0.90
CA VAL A 319 5.76 -20.32 2.06
C VAL A 319 4.43 -19.70 2.48
N MET A 320 3.64 -19.21 1.52
CA MET A 320 2.39 -18.54 1.87
C MET A 320 1.29 -19.53 2.29
N ASP A 321 1.25 -20.72 1.71
CA ASP A 321 0.37 -21.79 2.15
C ASP A 321 0.66 -22.19 3.61
N PHE A 322 1.94 -22.40 3.94
CA PHE A 322 2.37 -22.69 5.31
C PHE A 322 1.99 -21.57 6.28
N ILE A 323 2.30 -20.31 5.96
CA ILE A 323 1.95 -19.15 6.83
C ILE A 323 0.44 -19.06 7.03
N SER A 324 -0.34 -19.28 5.97
CA SER A 324 -1.78 -19.23 6.04
C SER A 324 -2.36 -20.34 6.91
N ALA A 325 -1.88 -21.57 6.76
CA ALA A 325 -2.31 -22.71 7.59
C ALA A 325 -1.94 -22.49 9.07
N ALA A 326 -0.74 -21.99 9.34
CA ALA A 326 -0.29 -21.68 10.71
C ALA A 326 -1.09 -20.52 11.33
N ALA A 327 -1.44 -19.49 10.54
CA ALA A 327 -2.27 -18.36 10.99
C ALA A 327 -3.71 -18.80 11.31
N ASP A 328 -4.26 -19.70 10.50
CA ASP A 328 -5.56 -20.32 10.75
C ASP A 328 -5.54 -21.08 12.10
N ALA A 329 -4.55 -21.95 12.31
CA ALA A 329 -4.41 -22.72 13.56
C ALA A 329 -4.26 -21.80 14.78
N ALA A 330 -3.45 -20.74 14.67
CA ALA A 330 -3.28 -19.76 15.75
C ALA A 330 -4.58 -19.00 16.07
N SER A 331 -5.38 -18.65 15.04
CA SER A 331 -6.68 -18.01 15.24
C SER A 331 -7.71 -18.94 15.85
N GLU A 332 -7.67 -20.23 15.54
CA GLU A 332 -8.51 -21.27 16.18
C GLU A 332 -8.14 -21.45 17.67
N GLU A 333 -6.85 -21.53 17.98
CA GLU A 333 -6.37 -21.59 19.36
C GLU A 333 -6.85 -20.38 20.17
N LEU A 334 -6.72 -19.17 19.60
CA LEU A 334 -7.20 -17.93 20.22
C LEU A 334 -8.73 -17.94 20.39
N ALA A 335 -9.48 -18.52 19.46
CA ALA A 335 -10.93 -18.68 19.61
C ALA A 335 -11.27 -19.60 20.77
N GLY A 336 -10.50 -20.68 20.98
CA GLY A 336 -10.64 -21.56 22.15
C GLY A 336 -10.36 -20.86 23.47
N GLU A 337 -9.39 -19.93 23.51
CA GLU A 337 -9.01 -19.16 24.71
C GLU A 337 -9.96 -17.98 25.01
N ARG A 338 -10.44 -17.27 23.98
CA ARG A 338 -11.06 -15.94 24.09
C ARG A 338 -12.45 -15.85 23.46
N GLY A 339 -12.92 -16.90 22.85
CA GLY A 339 -14.13 -16.94 22.04
C GLY A 339 -13.89 -16.50 20.60
N SER A 340 -14.76 -16.91 19.69
CA SER A 340 -14.76 -16.50 18.29
C SER A 340 -15.09 -15.01 18.14
N PHE A 341 -14.86 -14.45 16.94
CA PHE A 341 -15.35 -13.11 16.62
C PHE A 341 -16.88 -13.05 16.66
N SER A 342 -17.47 -11.89 16.95
CA SER A 342 -18.89 -11.81 17.32
C SER A 342 -19.83 -12.21 16.18
N ASN A 343 -19.49 -11.90 14.93
CA ASN A 343 -20.28 -12.25 13.74
C ASN A 343 -20.00 -13.68 13.24
N TRP A 344 -19.31 -14.50 14.04
CA TRP A 344 -18.88 -15.85 13.64
C TRP A 344 -20.05 -16.76 13.28
N GLU A 345 -21.15 -16.69 14.03
CA GLU A 345 -22.31 -17.58 13.85
C GLU A 345 -22.90 -17.47 12.43
N GLU A 346 -22.98 -16.25 11.90
CA GLU A 346 -23.52 -15.92 10.56
C GLU A 346 -22.45 -15.94 9.47
N SER A 347 -21.21 -16.29 9.82
CA SER A 347 -20.10 -16.35 8.88
C SER A 347 -19.97 -17.71 8.21
N VAL A 348 -19.13 -17.78 7.17
CA VAL A 348 -18.77 -19.07 6.54
C VAL A 348 -18.11 -20.06 7.51
N TYR A 349 -17.57 -19.57 8.63
CA TYR A 349 -16.99 -20.40 9.70
C TYR A 349 -18.01 -20.84 10.74
N GLY A 350 -19.23 -20.29 10.75
CA GLY A 350 -20.28 -20.58 11.70
C GLY A 350 -20.81 -22.02 11.61
N ARG A 351 -21.80 -22.33 12.45
CA ARG A 351 -22.32 -23.72 12.57
C ARG A 351 -22.97 -24.24 11.30
N GLU A 352 -23.66 -23.36 10.57
CA GLU A 352 -24.30 -23.71 9.29
C GLU A 352 -23.30 -23.76 8.12
N GLY A 353 -22.07 -23.25 8.32
CA GLY A 353 -20.96 -23.29 7.38
C GLY A 353 -19.96 -24.40 7.73
N GLN A 354 -18.71 -23.98 7.98
CA GLN A 354 -17.60 -24.92 8.26
C GLN A 354 -17.61 -25.46 9.70
N ASN A 355 -18.39 -24.87 10.62
CA ASN A 355 -18.38 -25.12 12.06
C ASN A 355 -16.96 -25.06 12.66
N ARG A 356 -16.19 -24.08 12.28
CA ARG A 356 -14.77 -23.87 12.62
C ARG A 356 -14.62 -22.63 13.50
N PRO A 357 -14.33 -22.74 14.81
CA PRO A 357 -14.15 -21.58 15.66
C PRO A 357 -12.97 -20.73 15.20
N MET A 358 -13.20 -19.46 14.91
CA MET A 358 -12.16 -18.51 14.48
C MET A 358 -12.19 -17.25 15.34
N ARG A 359 -11.04 -16.79 15.81
CA ARG A 359 -10.92 -15.53 16.56
C ARG A 359 -11.00 -14.30 15.65
N ASN A 360 -10.51 -14.42 14.43
CA ASN A 360 -10.37 -13.36 13.44
C ASN A 360 -11.07 -13.78 12.14
N ALA A 361 -11.89 -12.91 11.56
CA ALA A 361 -12.61 -13.21 10.33
C ALA A 361 -11.67 -13.38 9.12
N THR A 362 -10.59 -12.57 9.03
CA THR A 362 -9.45 -12.77 8.11
C THR A 362 -8.14 -12.69 8.89
N ARG A 363 -7.08 -13.37 8.41
CA ARG A 363 -5.77 -13.46 9.09
C ARG A 363 -4.63 -12.98 8.24
N THR A 364 -4.66 -13.20 6.92
CA THR A 364 -3.50 -12.99 6.05
C THR A 364 -3.73 -11.97 4.93
N THR A 365 -2.68 -11.23 4.59
CA THR A 365 -2.62 -10.23 3.52
C THR A 365 -1.17 -9.96 3.14
N ILE A 366 -0.91 -9.43 1.95
CA ILE A 366 0.42 -8.90 1.61
C ILE A 366 0.34 -7.38 1.52
N ALA A 367 0.89 -6.72 2.53
CA ALA A 367 1.01 -5.26 2.59
C ALA A 367 2.29 -4.76 1.90
N PRO A 368 2.35 -3.48 1.48
CA PRO A 368 3.56 -2.94 0.82
C PRO A 368 4.80 -2.87 1.73
N THR A 369 4.62 -2.77 3.03
CA THR A 369 5.68 -2.70 4.07
C THR A 369 6.73 -1.60 3.90
N GLY A 370 6.46 -0.53 3.13
CA GLY A 370 7.46 0.46 2.74
C GLY A 370 8.30 1.03 3.88
N THR A 371 7.71 1.36 5.03
CA THR A 371 8.43 1.91 6.20
C THR A 371 9.06 0.82 7.06
N ILE A 372 8.33 -0.26 7.33
CA ILE A 372 8.83 -1.30 8.24
C ILE A 372 9.93 -2.16 7.61
N SER A 373 9.94 -2.32 6.29
CA SER A 373 11.05 -3.00 5.60
C SER A 373 12.34 -2.18 5.64
N ILE A 374 12.26 -0.84 5.52
CA ILE A 374 13.42 0.04 5.73
C ILE A 374 13.96 -0.11 7.15
N LEU A 375 13.07 -0.12 8.15
CA LEU A 375 13.46 -0.32 9.55
C LEU A 375 14.11 -1.69 9.77
N ALA A 376 13.61 -2.73 9.11
CA ALA A 376 14.14 -4.09 9.19
C ALA A 376 15.38 -4.32 8.30
N GLY A 377 15.71 -3.39 7.40
CA GLY A 377 16.83 -3.52 6.46
C GLY A 377 16.61 -4.61 5.41
N CYS A 378 15.37 -4.85 4.98
CA CYS A 378 15.01 -5.88 4.00
C CYS A 378 14.17 -5.33 2.85
N SER A 379 13.91 -6.14 1.82
CA SER A 379 13.03 -5.82 0.70
C SER A 379 11.56 -5.67 1.14
N SER A 380 10.82 -4.80 0.45
CA SER A 380 9.43 -4.50 0.79
C SER A 380 8.49 -5.61 0.30
N GLY A 381 7.68 -6.16 1.22
CA GLY A 381 6.66 -7.15 0.89
C GLY A 381 7.20 -8.30 0.06
N ILE A 382 6.58 -8.52 -1.08
CA ILE A 382 6.98 -9.49 -2.08
C ILE A 382 7.61 -8.82 -3.33
N GLU A 383 7.99 -7.54 -3.21
CA GLU A 383 8.65 -6.83 -4.31
C GLU A 383 10.06 -7.40 -4.56
N PRO A 384 10.52 -7.38 -5.80
CA PRO A 384 11.94 -7.64 -6.10
C PRO A 384 12.82 -6.50 -5.59
N LEU A 385 14.11 -6.68 -5.63
CA LEU A 385 15.05 -5.61 -5.33
C LEU A 385 14.84 -4.44 -6.31
N PHE A 386 14.59 -3.24 -5.78
CA PHE A 386 14.36 -2.07 -6.63
C PHE A 386 15.64 -1.53 -7.23
N ALA A 387 16.70 -1.48 -6.42
CA ALA A 387 18.04 -1.05 -6.81
C ALA A 387 19.08 -1.80 -5.97
N LEU A 388 20.22 -2.08 -6.56
CA LEU A 388 21.37 -2.73 -5.90
C LEU A 388 22.40 -1.71 -5.43
N SER A 389 22.46 -0.57 -6.08
CA SER A 389 23.29 0.57 -5.72
C SER A 389 22.55 1.85 -6.04
N PHE A 390 22.62 2.84 -5.16
CA PHE A 390 21.97 4.14 -5.35
C PHE A 390 22.77 5.26 -4.71
N HIS A 391 22.59 6.46 -5.22
CA HIS A 391 23.25 7.65 -4.71
C HIS A 391 22.32 8.37 -3.74
N ARG A 392 22.79 8.56 -2.50
CA ARG A 392 22.13 9.42 -1.52
C ARG A 392 22.86 10.76 -1.41
N LYS A 393 22.16 11.85 -1.66
CA LYS A 393 22.69 13.19 -1.43
C LYS A 393 22.53 13.52 0.07
N VAL A 394 23.65 13.69 0.78
CA VAL A 394 23.70 14.08 2.18
C VAL A 394 24.12 15.55 2.31
N MET A 395 24.20 16.05 3.54
CA MET A 395 24.50 17.46 3.84
C MET A 395 25.64 18.02 2.99
N GLU A 396 25.51 19.28 2.59
CA GLU A 396 26.46 20.05 1.75
C GLU A 396 26.69 19.50 0.32
N GLY A 397 25.76 18.64 -0.16
CA GLY A 397 25.84 18.12 -1.53
C GLY A 397 26.78 16.93 -1.71
N THR A 398 27.33 16.39 -0.64
CA THR A 398 28.09 15.12 -0.67
C THR A 398 27.18 14.00 -1.13
N VAL A 399 27.63 13.20 -2.11
CA VAL A 399 26.94 12.04 -2.61
C VAL A 399 27.60 10.81 -2.01
N LEU A 400 26.79 9.98 -1.34
CA LEU A 400 27.18 8.67 -0.84
C LEU A 400 26.56 7.62 -1.74
N THR A 401 27.36 6.66 -2.16
CA THR A 401 26.87 5.47 -2.84
C THR A 401 26.54 4.42 -1.78
N GLU A 402 25.25 4.08 -1.67
CA GLU A 402 24.80 2.98 -0.82
C GLU A 402 24.60 1.74 -1.69
N VAL A 403 25.08 0.59 -1.23
CA VAL A 403 25.03 -0.67 -1.94
C VAL A 403 24.26 -1.71 -1.12
N ASN A 404 23.45 -2.51 -1.80
CA ASN A 404 22.78 -3.65 -1.18
C ASN A 404 23.84 -4.61 -0.59
N THR A 405 23.73 -4.88 0.70
CA THR A 405 24.75 -5.62 1.46
C THR A 405 24.90 -7.08 0.99
N ALA A 406 23.80 -7.71 0.55
CA ALA A 406 23.86 -9.08 0.02
C ALA A 406 24.55 -9.10 -1.34
N PHE A 407 24.27 -8.14 -2.21
CA PHE A 407 24.95 -7.99 -3.50
C PHE A 407 26.44 -7.75 -3.31
N GLU A 408 26.84 -6.80 -2.45
CA GLU A 408 28.26 -6.53 -2.17
C GLU A 408 28.97 -7.77 -1.63
N ARG A 409 28.34 -8.49 -0.69
CA ARG A 409 28.90 -9.73 -0.13
C ARG A 409 29.17 -10.77 -1.21
N VAL A 410 28.17 -11.09 -2.04
CA VAL A 410 28.28 -12.10 -3.08
C VAL A 410 29.32 -11.70 -4.15
N MET A 411 29.39 -10.44 -4.53
CA MET A 411 30.43 -9.93 -5.45
C MET A 411 31.84 -10.03 -4.87
N ARG A 412 32.01 -9.78 -3.55
CA ARG A 412 33.29 -9.94 -2.87
C ARG A 412 33.71 -11.42 -2.78
N GLU A 413 32.80 -12.31 -2.46
CA GLU A 413 33.01 -13.75 -2.42
C GLU A 413 33.44 -14.30 -3.80
N ALA A 414 32.84 -13.76 -4.86
CA ALA A 414 33.22 -14.09 -6.25
C ALA A 414 34.53 -13.43 -6.72
N GLY A 415 35.13 -12.54 -5.92
CA GLY A 415 36.32 -11.78 -6.31
C GLY A 415 36.10 -10.75 -7.40
N ALA A 416 34.83 -10.35 -7.64
CA ALA A 416 34.41 -9.44 -8.71
C ALA A 416 34.00 -8.06 -8.20
N TRP A 417 34.22 -7.74 -6.93
CA TRP A 417 33.84 -6.47 -6.35
C TRP A 417 34.81 -5.33 -6.67
N SER A 418 34.28 -4.19 -7.11
CA SER A 418 35.01 -2.92 -7.15
C SER A 418 34.03 -1.74 -6.94
N GLU A 419 34.53 -0.58 -6.50
CA GLU A 419 33.72 0.64 -6.39
C GLU A 419 33.20 1.10 -7.75
N THR A 420 33.97 0.90 -8.83
CA THR A 420 33.56 1.19 -10.19
C THR A 420 32.33 0.39 -10.61
N ILE A 421 32.27 -0.90 -10.26
CA ILE A 421 31.10 -1.73 -10.52
C ILE A 421 29.88 -1.23 -9.73
N ALA A 422 30.06 -0.81 -8.47
CA ALA A 422 28.97 -0.23 -7.69
C ALA A 422 28.41 1.06 -8.33
N GLU A 423 29.28 1.90 -8.89
CA GLU A 423 28.89 3.09 -9.64
C GLU A 423 28.17 2.75 -10.95
N ASP A 424 28.67 1.77 -11.72
CA ASP A 424 28.05 1.32 -12.97
C ASP A 424 26.66 0.72 -12.73
N VAL A 425 26.51 -0.08 -11.67
CA VAL A 425 25.22 -0.63 -11.22
C VAL A 425 24.26 0.48 -10.80
N ALA A 426 24.74 1.52 -10.09
CA ALA A 426 23.90 2.67 -9.72
C ALA A 426 23.43 3.47 -10.94
N ILE A 427 24.31 3.66 -11.94
CA ILE A 427 24.00 4.40 -13.18
C ILE A 427 23.00 3.61 -14.05
N ARG A 428 23.19 2.32 -14.21
CA ARG A 428 22.32 1.46 -15.02
C ARG A 428 21.03 1.04 -14.30
N ALA A 429 21.02 1.16 -12.97
CA ALA A 429 19.97 0.67 -12.07
C ALA A 429 19.73 -0.84 -12.19
N GLY A 430 20.77 -1.62 -12.50
CA GLY A 430 20.71 -3.07 -12.62
C GLY A 430 22.08 -3.65 -12.98
N THR A 431 22.15 -4.98 -13.07
CA THR A 431 23.38 -5.72 -13.35
C THR A 431 23.40 -6.35 -14.74
N ARG A 432 22.25 -6.54 -15.39
CA ARG A 432 22.18 -7.23 -16.67
C ARG A 432 22.97 -6.51 -17.77
N GLY A 433 23.82 -7.26 -18.45
CA GLY A 433 24.68 -6.73 -19.50
C GLY A 433 25.89 -5.94 -19.01
N LEU A 434 26.31 -6.08 -17.75
CA LEU A 434 27.58 -5.62 -17.22
C LEU A 434 28.60 -6.77 -17.31
N ASP A 435 29.58 -6.67 -18.23
CA ASP A 435 30.57 -7.71 -18.48
C ASP A 435 31.42 -8.02 -17.24
N ASP A 436 31.62 -7.05 -16.35
CA ASP A 436 32.40 -7.19 -15.12
C ASP A 436 31.62 -7.86 -13.96
N VAL A 437 30.31 -8.10 -14.13
CA VAL A 437 29.47 -8.83 -13.16
C VAL A 437 29.26 -10.26 -13.67
N PRO A 438 29.65 -11.30 -12.91
CA PRO A 438 29.41 -12.69 -13.30
C PRO A 438 27.95 -12.97 -13.65
N GLU A 439 27.72 -13.75 -14.72
CA GLU A 439 26.35 -14.04 -15.22
C GLU A 439 25.45 -14.68 -14.14
N SER A 440 26.02 -15.56 -13.30
CA SER A 440 25.27 -16.14 -12.16
C SER A 440 24.78 -15.09 -11.19
N ILE A 441 25.56 -14.04 -10.93
CA ILE A 441 25.19 -12.93 -10.04
C ILE A 441 24.17 -12.02 -10.72
N GLN A 442 24.33 -11.73 -12.03
CA GLN A 442 23.31 -10.98 -12.79
C GLN A 442 21.94 -11.68 -12.75
N ARG A 443 21.91 -13.01 -12.80
CA ARG A 443 20.70 -13.81 -12.71
C ARG A 443 20.10 -13.80 -11.30
N LEU A 444 20.93 -13.81 -10.26
CA LEU A 444 20.48 -13.85 -8.86
C LEU A 444 19.94 -12.48 -8.37
N PHE A 445 20.43 -11.38 -8.91
CA PHE A 445 20.10 -10.03 -8.49
C PHE A 445 19.38 -9.19 -9.57
N PRO A 446 18.29 -9.68 -10.18
CA PRO A 446 17.54 -8.85 -11.10
C PRO A 446 16.84 -7.72 -10.34
N THR A 447 16.91 -6.51 -10.87
CA THR A 447 16.13 -5.39 -10.32
C THR A 447 14.70 -5.36 -10.86
N ALA A 448 13.80 -4.63 -10.19
CA ALA A 448 12.39 -4.55 -10.55
C ALA A 448 12.13 -4.21 -12.03
N HIS A 449 13.00 -3.40 -12.65
CA HIS A 449 12.86 -3.00 -14.05
C HIS A 449 13.54 -3.95 -15.06
N GLU A 450 14.35 -4.89 -14.58
CA GLU A 450 14.96 -5.93 -15.39
C GLU A 450 14.09 -7.19 -15.48
N ILE A 451 13.09 -7.30 -14.60
CA ILE A 451 12.14 -8.41 -14.53
C ILE A 451 10.98 -8.11 -15.47
N ALA A 452 10.64 -9.06 -16.35
CA ALA A 452 9.49 -8.89 -17.23
C ALA A 452 8.17 -8.82 -16.44
N PRO A 453 7.19 -8.00 -16.85
CA PRO A 453 5.89 -7.83 -16.18
C PRO A 453 5.18 -9.15 -15.90
N TYR A 454 5.31 -10.11 -16.79
CA TYR A 454 4.82 -11.48 -16.65
C TYR A 454 5.19 -12.13 -15.29
N TRP A 455 6.45 -11.99 -14.84
CA TRP A 455 6.91 -12.55 -13.58
C TRP A 455 6.35 -11.80 -12.37
N HIS A 456 6.20 -10.48 -12.47
CA HIS A 456 5.57 -9.69 -11.40
C HIS A 456 4.13 -10.16 -11.13
N VAL A 457 3.33 -10.34 -12.18
CA VAL A 457 1.94 -10.79 -12.03
C VAL A 457 1.88 -12.22 -11.49
N ARG A 458 2.75 -13.11 -11.96
CA ARG A 458 2.81 -14.50 -11.45
C ARG A 458 3.20 -14.58 -9.99
N HIS A 459 4.14 -13.77 -9.51
CA HIS A 459 4.46 -13.66 -8.09
C HIS A 459 3.25 -13.20 -7.27
N GLN A 460 2.56 -12.15 -7.74
CA GLN A 460 1.33 -11.71 -7.09
C GLN A 460 0.30 -12.84 -6.99
N ALA A 461 0.09 -13.57 -8.07
CA ALA A 461 -0.85 -14.68 -8.12
C ALA A 461 -0.44 -15.85 -7.22
N ALA A 462 0.86 -16.18 -7.15
CA ALA A 462 1.37 -17.25 -6.29
C ALA A 462 1.06 -16.99 -4.81
N PHE A 463 1.28 -15.76 -4.34
CA PHE A 463 0.90 -15.36 -2.98
C PHE A 463 -0.62 -15.25 -2.80
N GLN A 464 -1.35 -14.69 -3.80
CA GLN A 464 -2.80 -14.44 -3.71
C GLN A 464 -3.61 -15.71 -3.48
N ARG A 465 -3.18 -16.85 -4.01
CA ARG A 465 -3.86 -18.15 -3.83
C ARG A 465 -4.01 -18.54 -2.35
N HIS A 466 -3.13 -18.08 -1.50
CA HIS A 466 -3.03 -18.50 -0.10
C HIS A 466 -3.38 -17.40 0.91
N VAL A 467 -3.58 -16.15 0.49
CA VAL A 467 -3.99 -15.07 1.41
C VAL A 467 -5.51 -14.91 1.48
N ASP A 468 -6.02 -14.57 2.66
CA ASP A 468 -7.44 -14.29 2.88
C ASP A 468 -7.87 -12.99 2.18
N SER A 469 -7.15 -11.91 2.42
CA SER A 469 -7.42 -10.59 1.85
C SER A 469 -6.81 -10.45 0.45
N ALA A 470 -6.16 -9.36 0.11
CA ALA A 470 -5.54 -9.19 -1.20
C ALA A 470 -4.01 -8.99 -1.07
N VAL A 471 -3.38 -8.77 -2.19
CA VAL A 471 -1.93 -8.61 -2.33
C VAL A 471 -1.63 -7.23 -2.91
N SER A 472 -0.88 -6.42 -2.17
CA SER A 472 -0.29 -5.20 -2.71
C SER A 472 1.01 -5.54 -3.44
N LYS A 473 1.00 -5.39 -4.74
CA LYS A 473 2.16 -5.60 -5.61
C LYS A 473 2.13 -4.62 -6.77
N THR A 474 3.25 -3.96 -7.00
CA THR A 474 3.41 -3.11 -8.19
C THR A 474 3.94 -3.95 -9.35
N ILE A 475 3.23 -3.91 -10.47
CA ILE A 475 3.74 -4.45 -11.72
C ILE A 475 4.61 -3.37 -12.36
N ASN A 476 5.93 -3.51 -12.19
CA ASN A 476 6.89 -2.55 -12.71
C ASN A 476 7.13 -2.82 -14.20
N LEU A 477 6.87 -1.81 -15.02
CA LEU A 477 7.11 -1.86 -16.46
C LEU A 477 8.30 -0.96 -16.82
N PRO A 478 9.13 -1.35 -17.78
CA PRO A 478 10.21 -0.52 -18.27
C PRO A 478 9.65 0.73 -19.00
N LYS A 479 10.49 1.73 -19.21
CA LYS A 479 10.10 3.01 -19.81
C LYS A 479 9.52 2.86 -21.22
N ASP A 480 10.01 1.91 -21.97
CA ASP A 480 9.63 1.59 -23.35
C ASP A 480 8.46 0.60 -23.48
N ALA A 481 7.86 0.20 -22.34
CA ALA A 481 6.66 -0.62 -22.35
C ALA A 481 5.51 0.07 -23.08
N THR A 482 4.73 -0.71 -23.82
CA THR A 482 3.60 -0.25 -24.61
C THR A 482 2.29 -0.28 -23.83
N ILE A 483 1.21 0.27 -24.39
CA ILE A 483 -0.14 0.17 -23.83
C ILE A 483 -0.59 -1.29 -23.81
N GLU A 484 -0.21 -2.06 -24.82
CA GLU A 484 -0.50 -3.49 -24.96
C GLU A 484 0.15 -4.31 -23.85
N ASP A 485 1.36 -3.94 -23.39
CA ASP A 485 2.02 -4.60 -22.23
C ASP A 485 1.24 -4.35 -20.93
N VAL A 486 0.65 -3.16 -20.79
CA VAL A 486 -0.24 -2.85 -19.66
C VAL A 486 -1.52 -3.67 -19.76
N ALA A 487 -2.20 -3.66 -20.92
CA ALA A 487 -3.43 -4.43 -21.15
C ALA A 487 -3.19 -5.93 -20.87
N PHE A 488 -2.11 -6.49 -21.40
CA PHE A 488 -1.69 -7.88 -21.14
C PHE A 488 -1.53 -8.16 -19.64
N SER A 489 -0.91 -7.22 -18.90
CA SER A 489 -0.72 -7.39 -17.44
C SER A 489 -2.06 -7.41 -16.69
N LEU A 490 -3.03 -6.58 -17.11
CA LEU A 490 -4.38 -6.55 -16.52
C LEU A 490 -5.15 -7.86 -16.79
N GLU A 491 -5.10 -8.34 -18.03
CA GLU A 491 -5.72 -9.61 -18.46
C GLU A 491 -5.07 -10.80 -17.74
N LEU A 492 -3.75 -10.86 -17.68
CA LEU A 492 -3.02 -11.93 -16.99
C LEU A 492 -3.34 -11.97 -15.49
N ALA A 493 -3.49 -10.82 -14.83
CA ALA A 493 -3.89 -10.77 -13.42
C ALA A 493 -5.30 -11.34 -13.21
N HIS A 494 -6.20 -11.08 -14.16
CA HIS A 494 -7.51 -11.73 -14.18
C HIS A 494 -7.39 -13.24 -14.38
N GLU A 495 -6.69 -13.71 -15.38
CA GLU A 495 -6.54 -15.15 -15.67
C GLU A 495 -5.93 -15.92 -14.48
N LEU A 496 -4.98 -15.32 -13.77
CA LEU A 496 -4.27 -15.96 -12.66
C LEU A 496 -4.96 -15.83 -11.29
N GLY A 497 -6.15 -15.22 -11.21
CA GLY A 497 -6.95 -15.16 -9.98
C GLY A 497 -6.51 -14.08 -8.98
N CYS A 498 -5.83 -13.03 -9.41
CA CYS A 498 -5.56 -11.87 -8.56
C CYS A 498 -6.86 -11.15 -8.16
N LYS A 499 -6.89 -10.51 -7.00
CA LYS A 499 -8.05 -9.71 -6.52
C LYS A 499 -7.97 -8.24 -6.91
N GLY A 500 -6.83 -7.80 -7.39
CA GLY A 500 -6.60 -6.47 -7.94
C GLY A 500 -5.24 -6.37 -8.58
N ILE A 501 -4.98 -5.30 -9.29
CA ILE A 501 -3.69 -5.05 -9.96
C ILE A 501 -3.44 -3.56 -10.08
N THR A 502 -2.19 -3.16 -9.85
CA THR A 502 -1.69 -1.80 -10.10
C THR A 502 -0.40 -1.90 -10.90
N VAL A 503 -0.30 -1.11 -11.95
CA VAL A 503 0.89 -1.05 -12.79
C VAL A 503 1.65 0.26 -12.57
N TYR A 504 2.96 0.23 -12.80
CA TYR A 504 3.79 1.42 -12.78
C TYR A 504 4.83 1.34 -13.90
N ARG A 505 4.74 2.24 -14.88
CA ARG A 505 5.73 2.38 -15.94
C ARG A 505 6.80 3.40 -15.54
N ASP A 506 8.07 3.05 -15.71
CA ASP A 506 9.18 3.96 -15.43
C ASP A 506 9.03 5.27 -16.23
N GLY A 507 9.10 6.40 -15.54
CA GLY A 507 8.94 7.73 -16.12
C GLY A 507 7.49 8.17 -16.38
N SER A 508 6.46 7.41 -15.96
CA SER A 508 5.06 7.80 -16.08
C SER A 508 4.65 8.93 -15.11
N ARG A 509 5.41 9.13 -14.04
CA ARG A 509 5.20 10.23 -13.09
C ARG A 509 6.41 11.17 -13.12
N SER A 510 6.15 12.47 -13.02
CA SER A 510 7.19 13.52 -12.97
C SER A 510 8.08 13.42 -11.72
N TRP A 511 7.63 12.71 -10.70
CA TRP A 511 8.35 12.50 -9.45
C TRP A 511 8.46 11.02 -9.13
N GLN A 512 9.68 10.53 -8.89
CA GLN A 512 9.98 9.15 -8.52
C GLN A 512 10.62 9.12 -7.14
N VAL A 513 10.20 8.18 -6.29
CA VAL A 513 10.72 7.99 -4.92
C VAL A 513 12.21 7.62 -4.91
N LEU A 514 12.68 6.91 -5.95
CA LEU A 514 14.07 6.55 -6.15
C LEU A 514 14.51 6.98 -7.55
N ASN A 515 15.46 7.90 -7.63
CA ASN A 515 16.00 8.38 -8.90
C ASN A 515 17.17 7.50 -9.34
N LYS A 516 17.11 7.03 -10.59
CA LYS A 516 18.25 6.39 -11.28
C LYS A 516 19.33 7.45 -11.48
N GLY A 517 20.52 7.23 -10.92
CA GLY A 517 21.55 8.24 -10.86
C GLY A 517 22.15 8.61 -12.21
N ARG A 518 21.97 9.84 -12.68
CA ARG A 518 22.96 10.56 -13.47
C ARG A 518 23.35 11.81 -12.69
N LEU A 519 24.47 11.75 -12.00
CA LEU A 519 25.24 12.91 -11.57
C LEU A 519 26.26 13.27 -12.65
N ALA A 520 25.83 13.55 -13.86
CA ALA A 520 26.67 14.18 -14.86
C ALA A 520 26.19 15.63 -15.02
N GLY A 521 27.06 16.57 -14.68
CA GLY A 521 26.87 18.00 -14.73
C GLY A 521 26.22 18.52 -16.02
N THR A 522 24.91 18.60 -16.00
CA THR A 522 24.11 19.47 -16.86
C THR A 522 22.81 19.76 -16.12
N ASP A 523 22.65 21.05 -15.80
CA ASP A 523 21.41 21.75 -15.47
C ASP A 523 20.29 20.90 -14.84
N LEU A 524 20.37 20.71 -13.54
CA LEU A 524 19.16 20.63 -12.73
C LEU A 524 18.54 22.04 -12.76
N GLY A 525 17.74 22.29 -13.79
CA GLY A 525 16.78 23.37 -13.74
C GLY A 525 16.05 23.25 -12.42
N THR A 526 15.99 24.34 -11.68
CA THR A 526 15.20 24.50 -10.48
C THR A 526 13.80 23.97 -10.76
N ILE A 527 13.52 22.74 -10.35
CA ILE A 527 12.17 22.22 -10.32
C ILE A 527 11.54 22.84 -9.07
N GLU A 528 10.86 23.98 -9.27
CA GLU A 528 9.91 24.49 -8.29
C GLU A 528 8.85 23.42 -8.10
N GLY A 529 8.83 22.78 -6.92
CA GLY A 529 7.79 21.83 -6.53
C GLY A 529 8.23 20.43 -6.11
N SER A 530 9.51 20.17 -5.84
CA SER A 530 9.93 18.87 -5.27
C SER A 530 9.42 18.72 -3.84
N PRO A 531 8.66 17.64 -3.51
CA PRO A 531 8.37 17.36 -2.13
C PRO A 531 9.64 16.98 -1.37
N PRO A 532 9.72 17.21 -0.07
CA PRO A 532 10.90 16.91 0.74
C PRO A 532 11.18 15.40 0.76
N ALA A 533 12.46 15.06 0.67
CA ALA A 533 12.96 13.70 0.85
C ALA A 533 12.51 13.15 2.20
N PHE A 534 12.25 11.83 2.25
CA PHE A 534 11.94 11.14 3.50
C PHE A 534 13.05 11.36 4.54
N GLY A 535 12.69 11.94 5.68
CA GLY A 535 13.51 12.03 6.88
C GLY A 535 14.50 13.19 6.86
N GLU A 536 14.00 14.30 7.27
CA GLU A 536 14.52 15.27 8.24
C GLU A 536 13.56 16.44 8.23
N ASP A 537 12.61 16.43 9.16
CA ASP A 537 11.81 17.61 9.46
C ASP A 537 12.70 18.64 10.18
N GLU A 538 13.39 19.48 9.40
CA GLU A 538 13.50 20.84 9.83
C GLU A 538 12.24 21.56 9.31
N HIS A 539 11.41 21.97 10.24
CA HIS A 539 10.25 22.82 10.00
C HIS A 539 10.66 24.11 9.32
N VAL A 540 10.64 24.11 8.01
CA VAL A 540 10.59 25.37 7.24
C VAL A 540 9.13 25.58 6.83
N MET A 541 8.37 26.15 7.75
CA MET A 541 7.12 26.80 7.38
C MET A 541 7.47 27.98 6.45
N ALA A 542 6.92 27.96 5.25
CA ALA A 542 6.91 29.16 4.43
C ALA A 542 6.20 30.27 5.21
N PRO A 543 6.80 31.46 5.37
CA PRO A 543 6.21 32.50 6.19
C PRO A 543 4.92 33.01 5.56
N MET A 544 3.81 32.84 6.27
CA MET A 544 2.67 33.74 6.04
C MET A 544 3.17 35.17 6.27
N ARG A 545 2.92 36.07 5.34
CA ARG A 545 3.25 37.50 5.50
C ARG A 545 2.68 37.98 6.83
N GLY A 546 3.60 38.28 7.78
CA GLY A 546 3.26 38.93 9.04
C GLY A 546 3.64 38.23 10.35
N GLN A 547 4.33 37.08 10.32
CA GLN A 547 4.87 36.46 11.56
C GLN A 547 6.40 36.39 11.49
N SER A 548 7.07 36.95 12.51
CA SER A 548 8.52 36.81 12.70
C SER A 548 8.87 35.36 13.08
N VAL A 549 9.82 34.77 12.36
CA VAL A 549 10.36 33.44 12.66
C VAL A 549 11.36 33.57 13.80
N LEU A 550 11.13 32.87 14.90
CA LEU A 550 12.07 32.85 16.03
C LEU A 550 13.11 31.75 15.82
N GLU A 551 14.37 32.13 15.73
CA GLU A 551 15.50 31.19 15.64
C GLU A 551 16.03 30.78 17.03
N VAL A 552 16.88 29.74 17.07
CA VAL A 552 17.53 29.29 18.31
C VAL A 552 18.60 30.31 18.71
N CYS A 553 18.46 30.86 19.89
CA CYS A 553 19.43 31.83 20.40
C CYS A 553 20.80 31.18 20.66
N PRO A 554 21.89 31.71 20.08
CA PRO A 554 23.23 31.13 20.26
C PRO A 554 23.76 31.24 21.68
N MET A 555 23.14 32.06 22.56
CA MET A 555 23.56 32.23 23.93
C MET A 555 22.79 31.37 24.93
N CYS A 556 21.49 31.20 24.78
CA CYS A 556 20.67 30.44 25.72
C CYS A 556 20.06 29.14 25.16
N GLY A 557 20.20 28.86 23.85
CA GLY A 557 19.72 27.65 23.23
C GLY A 557 18.19 27.52 23.11
N LEU A 558 17.43 28.60 23.37
CA LEU A 558 15.97 28.59 23.26
C LEU A 558 15.50 29.16 21.92
N PRO A 559 14.40 28.65 21.33
CA PRO A 559 13.85 29.17 20.07
C PRO A 559 13.08 30.48 20.31
N SER A 560 13.81 31.53 20.58
CA SER A 560 13.30 32.85 20.94
C SER A 560 14.10 34.02 20.37
N PHE A 561 14.89 33.76 19.30
CA PHE A 561 15.74 34.73 18.64
C PHE A 561 15.06 35.27 17.39
N GLU A 562 14.74 36.56 17.35
CA GLU A 562 14.05 37.24 16.24
C GLU A 562 15.03 38.12 15.48
N PHE A 563 15.07 37.96 14.15
CA PHE A 563 15.83 38.82 13.24
C PHE A 563 14.93 39.89 12.62
N ALA A 564 15.39 41.11 12.65
CA ALA A 564 14.82 42.23 11.91
C ALA A 564 15.92 42.82 11.00
N GLU A 565 15.82 42.58 9.71
CA GLU A 565 16.79 43.00 8.66
C GLU A 565 18.23 42.48 8.94
N THR A 566 19.05 43.21 9.68
CA THR A 566 20.46 42.87 9.95
C THR A 566 20.77 42.63 11.42
N CYS A 567 19.77 42.76 12.29
CA CYS A 567 19.92 42.65 13.75
C CYS A 567 19.01 41.53 14.31
N GLY A 568 19.55 40.72 15.21
CA GLY A 568 18.80 39.70 15.93
C GLY A 568 18.73 39.96 17.45
N LYS A 569 17.58 39.71 18.09
CA LYS A 569 17.37 39.83 19.52
C LYS A 569 16.66 38.60 20.10
N CYS A 570 17.20 38.09 21.19
CA CYS A 570 16.58 36.99 21.95
C CYS A 570 15.58 37.53 22.98
N HIS A 571 14.32 37.08 22.88
CA HIS A 571 13.28 37.46 23.83
C HIS A 571 13.40 36.78 25.20
N SER A 572 14.15 35.65 25.29
CA SER A 572 14.33 34.91 26.55
C SER A 572 15.51 35.40 27.40
N CYS A 573 16.66 35.67 26.79
CA CYS A 573 17.84 36.10 27.54
C CYS A 573 18.33 37.53 27.25
N GLY A 574 17.71 38.23 26.31
CA GLY A 574 18.07 39.58 25.95
C GLY A 574 19.31 39.72 25.03
N HIS A 575 19.94 38.59 24.66
CA HIS A 575 21.10 38.63 23.74
C HIS A 575 20.75 39.31 22.40
N SER A 576 21.64 40.17 21.92
CA SER A 576 21.46 40.87 20.63
C SER A 576 22.74 40.79 19.83
N THR A 577 22.57 40.67 18.49
CA THR A 577 23.66 40.63 17.49
C THR A 577 23.82 41.95 16.72
N CYS A 578 23.25 43.04 17.19
CA CYS A 578 23.45 44.39 16.59
C CYS A 578 24.82 44.97 16.85
#